data_5d90f671395347cd14945a3ef4f46f5d
#
_entry.id   5d90f671395347cd14945a3ef4f46f5d
#
_cell.length_a   1.000
_cell.length_b   1.000
_cell.length_c   1.000
_cell.angle_alpha   90.00
_cell.angle_beta   90.00
_cell.angle_gamma   90.00
#
_symmetry.space_group_name_H-M   'P 1'
#
loop_
_entity.id
_entity.type
_entity.pdbx_description
1 polymer ?
#
loop_
_entity_poly.entity_id
_entity_poly.type
_entity_poly.pdbx_seq_one_letter_code
_entity_poly.pdbx_strand_id
1 'polypeptide(L)'
;MSDNHFLGVDLGGTHIRSVIATLDGDQYEIVARDERRTPRDGAESIVRAIADSARASTRDAGLPLHEILAAGCAAPGPLDHRTGLVHEAPNLVGFIEFPLAIRLSDALDGLTVFVDRDTAMAAIAEGRVGAARGARDFIYVTVSTGLGGTIVSGGRMLRGATNTAGEIGHWPVAFQLDTSRDAAADLPRCGCGSFGCAESFAAGRNMADAYGVADAAEVFAAAAGGDGRATTIVTRAERALENLSVGLVNVLNPALIVVGGSIADKQPAHVLEPMRRAIAERAFRAPAGAVRVVPAELGGDVGMLGAVFAARERLSGRGEWFL
;
A
#
# COMPACT_ATOMS: atom_id res chain seq x y z
N MET A 1 2.19 -16.91 -30.27
CA MET A 1 2.47 -16.71 -28.82
C MET A 1 1.12 -16.48 -28.19
N SER A 2 0.69 -17.30 -27.23
CA SER A 2 -0.58 -17.06 -26.56
C SER A 2 -0.41 -15.79 -25.72
N ASP A 3 -1.13 -14.76 -26.08
CA ASP A 3 -1.11 -13.49 -25.34
C ASP A 3 -1.62 -13.75 -23.91
N ASN A 4 -0.74 -13.60 -22.93
CA ASN A 4 -1.01 -13.83 -21.52
C ASN A 4 -1.67 -12.57 -20.93
N HIS A 5 -2.98 -12.43 -21.12
CA HIS A 5 -3.75 -11.29 -20.60
C HIS A 5 -4.19 -11.52 -19.16
N PHE A 6 -3.96 -10.54 -18.32
CA PHE A 6 -4.38 -10.52 -16.92
C PHE A 6 -5.14 -9.23 -16.60
N LEU A 7 -6.10 -9.33 -15.71
CA LEU A 7 -6.82 -8.19 -15.15
C LEU A 7 -6.17 -7.79 -13.82
N GLY A 8 -5.80 -6.53 -13.68
CA GLY A 8 -5.39 -5.93 -12.41
C GLY A 8 -6.42 -4.93 -11.92
N VAL A 9 -6.82 -5.04 -10.67
CA VAL A 9 -7.75 -4.11 -10.00
C VAL A 9 -7.07 -3.50 -8.79
N ASP A 10 -7.26 -2.20 -8.62
CA ASP A 10 -6.89 -1.45 -7.41
C ASP A 10 -8.17 -0.88 -6.78
N LEU A 11 -8.55 -1.42 -5.62
CA LEU A 11 -9.72 -1.02 -4.85
C LEU A 11 -9.32 -0.03 -3.75
N GLY A 12 -9.45 1.26 -4.04
CA GLY A 12 -9.31 2.31 -3.04
C GLY A 12 -10.65 2.76 -2.45
N GLY A 13 -10.60 3.47 -1.32
CA GLY A 13 -11.80 4.05 -0.68
C GLY A 13 -12.49 5.14 -1.50
N THR A 14 -11.83 5.68 -2.53
CA THR A 14 -12.37 6.77 -3.37
C THR A 14 -12.53 6.37 -4.82
N HIS A 15 -11.62 5.58 -5.36
CA HIS A 15 -11.59 5.15 -6.75
C HIS A 15 -11.33 3.65 -6.85
N ILE A 16 -11.94 3.04 -7.82
CA ILE A 16 -11.67 1.71 -8.34
C ILE A 16 -10.97 1.90 -9.68
N ARG A 17 -9.82 1.26 -9.86
CA ARG A 17 -9.07 1.29 -11.11
C ARG A 17 -8.87 -0.13 -11.62
N SER A 18 -8.97 -0.32 -12.92
CA SER A 18 -8.66 -1.60 -13.55
C SER A 18 -7.78 -1.43 -14.78
N VAL A 19 -6.95 -2.44 -15.03
CA VAL A 19 -6.12 -2.54 -16.22
C VAL A 19 -6.22 -3.93 -16.81
N ILE A 20 -6.15 -4.01 -18.14
CA ILE A 20 -5.78 -5.23 -18.83
C ILE A 20 -4.32 -5.10 -19.22
N ALA A 21 -3.51 -6.06 -18.84
CA ALA A 21 -2.11 -6.09 -19.19
C ALA A 21 -1.70 -7.44 -19.79
N THR A 22 -0.83 -7.38 -20.81
CA THR A 22 -0.13 -8.53 -21.36
C THR A 22 1.19 -8.70 -20.64
N LEU A 23 1.56 -9.93 -20.30
CA LEU A 23 2.82 -10.25 -19.64
C LEU A 23 3.67 -11.21 -20.48
N ASP A 24 4.95 -10.86 -20.66
CA ASP A 24 5.99 -11.74 -21.19
C ASP A 24 7.21 -11.70 -20.25
N GLY A 25 7.34 -12.72 -19.40
CA GLY A 25 8.31 -12.69 -18.30
C GLY A 25 8.00 -11.52 -17.34
N ASP A 26 8.98 -10.66 -17.09
CA ASP A 26 8.81 -9.44 -16.31
C ASP A 26 8.51 -8.20 -17.18
N GLN A 27 8.41 -8.38 -18.50
CA GLN A 27 7.90 -7.33 -19.38
C GLN A 27 6.38 -7.29 -19.31
N TYR A 28 5.83 -6.08 -19.38
CA TYR A 28 4.40 -5.87 -19.39
C TYR A 28 4.02 -4.76 -20.38
N GLU A 29 2.82 -4.88 -20.90
CA GLU A 29 2.16 -3.84 -21.67
C GLU A 29 0.75 -3.65 -21.13
N ILE A 30 0.40 -2.41 -20.77
CA ILE A 30 -0.97 -2.07 -20.40
C ILE A 30 -1.76 -1.79 -21.66
N VAL A 31 -2.71 -2.67 -21.95
CA VAL A 31 -3.54 -2.64 -23.15
C VAL A 31 -4.72 -1.70 -23.01
N ALA A 32 -5.36 -1.70 -21.83
CA ALA A 32 -6.52 -0.85 -21.56
C ALA A 32 -6.65 -0.52 -20.08
N ARG A 33 -7.41 0.54 -19.75
CA ARG A 33 -7.64 1.03 -18.39
C ARG A 33 -9.08 1.51 -18.24
N ASP A 34 -9.61 1.40 -17.01
CA ASP A 34 -10.84 2.08 -16.60
C ASP A 34 -10.68 2.58 -15.15
N GLU A 35 -11.30 3.71 -14.86
CA GLU A 35 -11.33 4.26 -13.51
C GLU A 35 -12.75 4.71 -13.15
N ARG A 36 -13.20 4.40 -11.93
CA ARG A 36 -14.52 4.75 -11.41
C ARG A 36 -14.43 5.23 -9.96
N ARG A 37 -15.44 5.98 -9.54
CA ARG A 37 -15.61 6.27 -8.12
C ARG A 37 -16.03 5.03 -7.36
N THR A 38 -15.47 4.83 -6.17
CA THR A 38 -15.90 3.76 -5.26
C THR A 38 -17.29 4.08 -4.70
N PRO A 39 -18.30 3.21 -4.88
CA PRO A 39 -19.61 3.38 -4.27
C PRO A 39 -19.54 3.39 -2.74
N ARG A 40 -20.52 4.06 -2.11
CA ARG A 40 -20.61 4.17 -0.65
C ARG A 40 -21.86 3.51 -0.06
N ASP A 41 -22.59 2.78 -0.86
CA ASP A 41 -23.87 2.16 -0.53
C ASP A 41 -23.77 0.66 -0.21
N GLY A 42 -22.57 0.13 -0.07
CA GLY A 42 -22.31 -1.23 0.43
C GLY A 42 -21.41 -2.08 -0.44
N ALA A 43 -20.99 -3.22 0.11
CA ALA A 43 -20.01 -4.10 -0.50
C ALA A 43 -20.42 -4.64 -1.87
N GLU A 44 -21.70 -4.99 -2.04
CA GLU A 44 -22.22 -5.51 -3.30
C GLU A 44 -22.19 -4.46 -4.43
N SER A 45 -22.38 -3.19 -4.11
CA SER A 45 -22.26 -2.11 -5.08
C SER A 45 -20.82 -1.93 -5.52
N ILE A 46 -19.87 -2.09 -4.59
CA ILE A 46 -18.44 -2.06 -4.88
C ILE A 46 -18.05 -3.23 -5.78
N VAL A 47 -18.53 -4.45 -5.50
CA VAL A 47 -18.30 -5.62 -6.37
C VAL A 47 -18.83 -5.37 -7.79
N ARG A 48 -20.07 -4.86 -7.92
CA ARG A 48 -20.61 -4.49 -9.23
C ARG A 48 -19.76 -3.44 -9.94
N ALA A 49 -19.34 -2.40 -9.23
CA ALA A 49 -18.50 -1.34 -9.82
C ALA A 49 -17.14 -1.87 -10.29
N ILE A 50 -16.53 -2.81 -9.56
CA ILE A 50 -15.29 -3.49 -9.98
C ILE A 50 -15.56 -4.33 -11.24
N ALA A 51 -16.63 -5.13 -11.26
CA ALA A 51 -16.99 -5.94 -12.42
C ALA A 51 -17.29 -5.09 -13.67
N ASP A 52 -17.96 -3.96 -13.48
CA ASP A 52 -18.25 -3.01 -14.56
C ASP A 52 -16.96 -2.34 -15.06
N SER A 53 -16.02 -1.99 -14.17
CA SER A 53 -14.71 -1.44 -14.53
C SER A 53 -13.90 -2.48 -15.33
N ALA A 54 -13.83 -3.72 -14.84
CA ALA A 54 -13.18 -4.83 -15.52
C ALA A 54 -13.73 -5.08 -16.92
N ARG A 55 -15.08 -5.11 -17.06
CA ARG A 55 -15.72 -5.26 -18.37
C ARG A 55 -15.49 -4.06 -19.29
N ALA A 56 -15.35 -2.85 -18.77
CA ALA A 56 -14.99 -1.69 -19.57
C ALA A 56 -13.57 -1.85 -20.11
N SER A 57 -12.60 -2.17 -19.25
CA SER A 57 -11.22 -2.39 -19.66
C SER A 57 -11.07 -3.53 -20.69
N THR A 58 -11.83 -4.65 -20.55
CA THR A 58 -11.79 -5.73 -21.54
C THR A 58 -12.39 -5.31 -22.89
N ARG A 59 -13.50 -4.55 -22.90
CA ARG A 59 -14.04 -3.99 -24.16
C ARG A 59 -13.07 -3.05 -24.86
N ASP A 60 -12.44 -2.16 -24.09
CA ASP A 60 -11.49 -1.18 -24.64
C ASP A 60 -10.20 -1.86 -25.16
N ALA A 61 -9.82 -3.01 -24.57
CA ALA A 61 -8.77 -3.88 -25.05
C ALA A 61 -9.16 -4.68 -26.30
N GLY A 62 -10.45 -4.72 -26.67
CA GLY A 62 -10.97 -5.57 -27.74
C GLY A 62 -10.95 -7.07 -27.40
N LEU A 63 -10.92 -7.42 -26.11
CA LEU A 63 -10.81 -8.80 -25.61
C LEU A 63 -12.10 -9.24 -24.94
N PRO A 64 -12.58 -10.45 -25.20
CA PRO A 64 -13.65 -11.04 -24.39
C PRO A 64 -13.11 -11.50 -23.03
N LEU A 65 -13.94 -11.45 -22.00
CA LEU A 65 -13.55 -11.76 -20.61
C LEU A 65 -12.93 -13.18 -20.47
N HIS A 66 -13.38 -14.15 -21.28
CA HIS A 66 -12.86 -15.52 -21.22
C HIS A 66 -11.42 -15.70 -21.77
N GLU A 67 -10.85 -14.69 -22.42
CA GLU A 67 -9.43 -14.64 -22.80
C GLU A 67 -8.53 -14.09 -21.69
N ILE A 68 -9.11 -13.56 -20.61
CA ILE A 68 -8.37 -13.14 -19.43
C ILE A 68 -8.06 -14.38 -18.58
N LEU A 69 -6.80 -14.66 -18.33
CA LEU A 69 -6.37 -15.88 -17.63
C LEU A 69 -6.72 -15.88 -16.14
N ALA A 70 -6.57 -14.74 -15.49
CA ALA A 70 -6.92 -14.51 -14.09
C ALA A 70 -6.97 -13.01 -13.78
N ALA A 71 -7.60 -12.68 -12.65
CA ALA A 71 -7.60 -11.34 -12.09
C ALA A 71 -6.84 -11.28 -10.77
N GLY A 72 -6.15 -10.16 -10.53
CA GLY A 72 -5.69 -9.75 -9.21
C GLY A 72 -6.46 -8.55 -8.73
N CYS A 73 -6.66 -8.44 -7.43
CA CYS A 73 -7.30 -7.29 -6.81
C CYS A 73 -6.49 -6.83 -5.58
N ALA A 74 -5.92 -5.62 -5.67
CA ALA A 74 -5.38 -4.92 -4.53
C ALA A 74 -6.54 -4.36 -3.72
N ALA A 75 -6.62 -4.68 -2.44
CA ALA A 75 -7.70 -4.24 -1.57
C ALA A 75 -7.16 -3.78 -0.21
N PRO A 76 -7.84 -2.84 0.48
CA PRO A 76 -7.49 -2.53 1.85
C PRO A 76 -7.77 -3.74 2.75
N GLY A 77 -6.96 -3.90 3.80
CA GLY A 77 -7.07 -4.99 4.77
C GLY A 77 -7.36 -4.50 6.18
N PRO A 78 -7.36 -5.45 7.15
CA PRO A 78 -6.78 -6.81 7.09
C PRO A 78 -7.60 -7.84 6.28
N LEU A 79 -6.91 -8.74 5.60
CA LEU A 79 -7.52 -9.79 4.77
C LEU A 79 -6.67 -11.08 4.75
N ASP A 80 -7.30 -12.22 4.46
CA ASP A 80 -6.60 -13.48 4.17
C ASP A 80 -6.38 -13.61 2.65
N HIS A 81 -5.14 -13.42 2.21
CA HIS A 81 -4.78 -13.51 0.79
C HIS A 81 -5.00 -14.91 0.18
N ARG A 82 -5.06 -15.99 0.98
CA ARG A 82 -5.26 -17.35 0.48
C ARG A 82 -6.68 -17.59 0.03
N THR A 83 -7.64 -17.01 0.74
CA THR A 83 -9.08 -17.12 0.45
C THR A 83 -9.66 -15.88 -0.20
N GLY A 84 -8.98 -14.74 -0.10
CA GLY A 84 -9.50 -13.44 -0.51
C GLY A 84 -10.64 -12.92 0.38
N LEU A 85 -10.70 -13.41 1.62
CA LEU A 85 -11.62 -12.92 2.65
C LEU A 85 -11.08 -11.63 3.25
N VAL A 86 -11.83 -10.56 3.15
CA VAL A 86 -11.53 -9.28 3.83
C VAL A 86 -12.16 -9.33 5.21
N HIS A 87 -11.34 -9.34 6.27
CA HIS A 87 -11.82 -9.38 7.65
C HIS A 87 -12.49 -8.06 8.03
N GLU A 88 -11.83 -6.95 7.69
CA GLU A 88 -12.36 -5.61 7.91
C GLU A 88 -11.67 -4.62 6.96
N ALA A 89 -12.45 -3.70 6.38
CA ALA A 89 -11.92 -2.55 5.66
C ALA A 89 -12.69 -1.28 6.08
N PRO A 90 -12.19 -0.54 7.08
CA PRO A 90 -12.93 0.58 7.68
C PRO A 90 -13.34 1.68 6.69
N ASN A 91 -12.63 1.80 5.58
CA ASN A 91 -12.88 2.78 4.53
C ASN A 91 -13.89 2.30 3.47
N LEU A 92 -14.37 1.04 3.56
CA LEU A 92 -15.29 0.42 2.61
C LEU A 92 -16.54 -0.08 3.33
N VAL A 93 -17.67 0.48 2.99
CA VAL A 93 -18.95 0.13 3.65
C VAL A 93 -19.33 -1.33 3.35
N GLY A 94 -19.58 -2.10 4.42
CA GLY A 94 -20.03 -3.50 4.31
C GLY A 94 -18.90 -4.52 4.16
N PHE A 95 -17.63 -4.11 4.24
CA PHE A 95 -16.49 -5.03 4.20
C PHE A 95 -16.13 -5.49 5.62
N ILE A 96 -16.92 -6.43 6.15
CA ILE A 96 -16.67 -7.15 7.42
C ILE A 96 -16.87 -8.64 7.11
N GLU A 97 -15.82 -9.46 7.32
CA GLU A 97 -15.81 -10.89 6.95
C GLU A 97 -16.37 -11.13 5.53
N PHE A 98 -15.94 -10.26 4.59
CA PHE A 98 -16.49 -10.23 3.23
C PHE A 98 -15.64 -11.08 2.27
N PRO A 99 -16.22 -12.12 1.60
CA PRO A 99 -15.50 -13.03 0.72
C PRO A 99 -15.27 -12.41 -0.67
N LEU A 100 -14.42 -11.37 -0.73
CA LEU A 100 -14.24 -10.52 -1.91
C LEU A 100 -13.84 -11.33 -3.17
N ALA A 101 -12.90 -12.29 -3.03
CA ALA A 101 -12.45 -13.07 -4.19
C ALA A 101 -13.59 -13.87 -4.82
N ILE A 102 -14.41 -14.53 -3.99
CA ILE A 102 -15.58 -15.33 -4.46
C ILE A 102 -16.59 -14.41 -5.11
N ARG A 103 -16.95 -13.29 -4.47
CA ARG A 103 -17.93 -12.36 -5.00
C ARG A 103 -17.51 -11.73 -6.33
N LEU A 104 -16.20 -11.43 -6.48
CA LEU A 104 -15.65 -10.93 -7.74
C LEU A 104 -15.63 -12.03 -8.82
N SER A 105 -15.26 -13.25 -8.47
CA SER A 105 -15.30 -14.38 -9.40
C SER A 105 -16.71 -14.60 -9.95
N ASP A 106 -17.74 -14.62 -9.07
CA ASP A 106 -19.14 -14.74 -9.46
C ASP A 106 -19.57 -13.58 -10.40
N ALA A 107 -19.17 -12.36 -10.07
CA ALA A 107 -19.49 -11.18 -10.85
C ALA A 107 -18.74 -11.10 -12.19
N LEU A 108 -17.66 -11.86 -12.36
CA LEU A 108 -16.79 -11.93 -13.54
C LEU A 108 -16.90 -13.30 -14.26
N ASP A 109 -18.09 -13.89 -14.27
CA ASP A 109 -18.41 -15.09 -15.04
C ASP A 109 -17.52 -16.31 -14.70
N GLY A 110 -17.08 -16.41 -13.43
CA GLY A 110 -16.23 -17.50 -12.95
C GLY A 110 -14.72 -17.27 -13.16
N LEU A 111 -14.29 -16.08 -13.57
CA LEU A 111 -12.86 -15.75 -13.66
C LEU A 111 -12.19 -15.95 -12.31
N THR A 112 -11.03 -16.63 -12.30
CA THR A 112 -10.24 -16.78 -11.07
C THR A 112 -9.72 -15.43 -10.57
N VAL A 113 -10.04 -15.07 -9.32
CA VAL A 113 -9.65 -13.80 -8.70
C VAL A 113 -8.78 -14.04 -7.49
N PHE A 114 -7.64 -13.37 -7.46
CA PHE A 114 -6.71 -13.35 -6.33
C PHE A 114 -6.74 -11.99 -5.66
N VAL A 115 -7.01 -11.95 -4.36
CA VAL A 115 -7.05 -10.70 -3.59
C VAL A 115 -5.86 -10.65 -2.64
N ASP A 116 -5.21 -9.50 -2.53
CA ASP A 116 -4.20 -9.24 -1.51
C ASP A 116 -4.24 -7.76 -1.10
N ARG A 117 -3.50 -7.42 -0.01
CA ARG A 117 -3.42 -6.05 0.46
C ARG A 117 -2.78 -5.13 -0.59
N ASP A 118 -3.22 -3.90 -0.65
CA ASP A 118 -2.70 -2.86 -1.54
C ASP A 118 -1.18 -2.71 -1.43
N THR A 119 -0.64 -2.67 -0.20
CA THR A 119 0.81 -2.60 0.04
C THR A 119 1.54 -3.88 -0.38
N ALA A 120 0.91 -5.06 -0.30
CA ALA A 120 1.47 -6.31 -0.78
C ALA A 120 1.56 -6.31 -2.31
N MET A 121 0.49 -5.87 -2.99
CA MET A 121 0.50 -5.72 -4.44
C MET A 121 1.53 -4.70 -4.91
N ALA A 122 1.65 -3.56 -4.20
CA ALA A 122 2.67 -2.57 -4.51
C ALA A 122 4.09 -3.13 -4.35
N ALA A 123 4.37 -3.90 -3.30
CA ALA A 123 5.66 -4.57 -3.12
C ALA A 123 5.94 -5.59 -4.24
N ILE A 124 4.92 -6.32 -4.73
CA ILE A 124 5.06 -7.23 -5.87
C ILE A 124 5.48 -6.45 -7.11
N ALA A 125 4.78 -5.38 -7.46
CA ALA A 125 5.10 -4.57 -8.63
C ALA A 125 6.52 -3.99 -8.57
N GLU A 126 6.86 -3.32 -7.47
CA GLU A 126 8.18 -2.72 -7.28
C GLU A 126 9.30 -3.78 -7.27
N GLY A 127 9.03 -4.97 -6.74
CA GLY A 127 9.98 -6.09 -6.75
C GLY A 127 10.18 -6.72 -8.12
N ARG A 128 9.17 -6.67 -8.99
CA ARG A 128 9.24 -7.26 -10.34
C ARG A 128 9.79 -6.28 -11.37
N VAL A 129 9.28 -5.07 -11.40
CA VAL A 129 9.53 -4.13 -12.51
C VAL A 129 9.87 -2.72 -12.06
N GLY A 130 9.92 -2.44 -10.76
CA GLY A 130 10.19 -1.12 -10.19
C GLY A 130 11.50 -1.04 -9.41
N ALA A 131 11.52 -0.15 -8.42
CA ALA A 131 12.69 0.23 -7.63
C ALA A 131 13.34 -0.92 -6.84
N ALA A 132 12.57 -1.97 -6.50
CA ALA A 132 13.07 -3.14 -5.76
C ALA A 132 13.44 -4.32 -6.65
N ARG A 133 13.50 -4.15 -7.98
CA ARG A 133 13.87 -5.23 -8.91
C ARG A 133 15.21 -5.86 -8.53
N GLY A 134 15.22 -7.18 -8.34
CA GLY A 134 16.39 -7.96 -7.93
C GLY A 134 16.72 -7.89 -6.45
N ALA A 135 16.02 -7.09 -5.64
CA ALA A 135 16.23 -7.05 -4.20
C ALA A 135 15.49 -8.22 -3.51
N ARG A 136 16.20 -8.96 -2.66
CA ARG A 136 15.63 -10.07 -1.88
C ARG A 136 15.17 -9.67 -0.49
N ASP A 137 15.73 -8.60 0.05
CA ASP A 137 15.46 -8.07 1.38
C ASP A 137 15.13 -6.60 1.26
N PHE A 138 13.85 -6.28 1.20
CA PHE A 138 13.38 -4.91 1.08
C PHE A 138 12.06 -4.68 1.83
N ILE A 139 11.78 -3.41 2.07
CA ILE A 139 10.52 -2.97 2.65
C ILE A 139 9.89 -1.98 1.69
N TYR A 140 8.63 -2.21 1.31
CA TYR A 140 7.81 -1.20 0.68
C TYR A 140 7.06 -0.43 1.76
N VAL A 141 7.12 0.90 1.69
CA VAL A 141 6.42 1.82 2.59
C VAL A 141 5.55 2.74 1.74
N THR A 142 4.29 2.87 2.08
CA THR A 142 3.42 3.87 1.47
C THR A 142 3.10 4.98 2.48
N VAL A 143 3.28 6.24 2.07
CA VAL A 143 2.86 7.43 2.81
C VAL A 143 1.87 8.19 1.93
N SER A 144 0.59 8.04 2.25
CA SER A 144 -0.53 8.56 1.47
C SER A 144 -1.66 9.00 2.41
N THR A 145 -2.93 8.73 2.08
CA THR A 145 -4.07 8.91 2.99
C THR A 145 -3.84 8.17 4.32
N GLY A 146 -3.28 6.94 4.24
CA GLY A 146 -2.77 6.15 5.36
C GLY A 146 -1.25 6.02 5.31
N LEU A 147 -0.70 5.24 6.25
CA LEU A 147 0.68 4.79 6.27
C LEU A 147 0.70 3.28 6.43
N GLY A 148 1.26 2.57 5.47
CA GLY A 148 1.31 1.12 5.51
C GLY A 148 2.62 0.58 4.92
N GLY A 149 2.75 -0.75 4.87
CA GLY A 149 3.92 -1.35 4.24
C GLY A 149 3.86 -2.85 4.09
N THR A 150 4.91 -3.35 3.46
CA THR A 150 5.11 -4.77 3.23
C THR A 150 6.59 -5.10 3.37
N ILE A 151 6.89 -6.17 4.08
CA ILE A 151 8.25 -6.64 4.33
C ILE A 151 8.52 -7.85 3.45
N VAL A 152 9.63 -7.81 2.72
CA VAL A 152 10.16 -8.93 1.93
C VAL A 152 11.51 -9.31 2.51
N SER A 153 11.69 -10.57 2.87
CA SER A 153 12.96 -11.09 3.39
C SER A 153 13.29 -12.43 2.73
N GLY A 154 14.55 -12.57 2.28
CA GLY A 154 15.00 -13.75 1.54
C GLY A 154 14.24 -13.97 0.23
N GLY A 155 13.67 -12.94 -0.38
CA GLY A 155 12.82 -13.03 -1.57
C GLY A 155 11.38 -13.48 -1.30
N ARG A 156 10.97 -13.51 -0.03
CA ARG A 156 9.62 -13.92 0.39
C ARG A 156 8.92 -12.79 1.15
N MET A 157 7.66 -12.62 0.88
CA MET A 157 6.83 -11.69 1.65
C MET A 157 6.58 -12.23 3.06
N LEU A 158 6.84 -11.41 4.07
CA LEU A 158 6.54 -11.74 5.45
C LEU A 158 5.03 -11.63 5.70
N ARG A 159 4.38 -12.75 5.95
CA ARG A 159 2.92 -12.80 6.18
C ARG A 159 2.54 -12.82 7.65
N GLY A 160 3.37 -13.42 8.49
CA GLY A 160 3.05 -13.65 9.90
C GLY A 160 1.98 -14.72 10.11
N ALA A 161 1.61 -14.96 11.36
CA ALA A 161 0.68 -16.02 11.75
C ALA A 161 -0.75 -15.79 11.24
N THR A 162 -1.17 -14.51 11.14
CA THR A 162 -2.52 -14.10 10.78
C THR A 162 -2.57 -13.33 9.45
N ASN A 163 -1.51 -13.41 8.63
CA ASN A 163 -1.37 -12.66 7.38
C ASN A 163 -1.37 -11.13 7.51
N THR A 164 -1.10 -10.61 8.69
CA THR A 164 -1.09 -9.17 8.99
C THR A 164 0.30 -8.60 9.27
N ALA A 165 1.38 -9.35 9.01
CA ALA A 165 2.72 -8.81 9.14
C ALA A 165 2.95 -7.67 8.14
N GLY A 166 3.71 -6.66 8.56
CA GLY A 166 3.95 -5.49 7.74
C GLY A 166 3.02 -4.30 8.04
N GLU A 167 2.17 -4.40 9.07
CA GLU A 167 1.38 -3.28 9.57
C GLU A 167 2.27 -2.23 10.28
N ILE A 168 3.29 -1.74 9.55
CA ILE A 168 4.31 -0.83 10.06
C ILE A 168 3.75 0.56 10.45
N GLY A 169 2.65 0.95 9.84
CA GLY A 169 1.95 2.19 10.21
C GLY A 169 1.47 2.19 11.65
N HIS A 170 1.18 1.02 12.19
CA HIS A 170 0.75 0.84 13.58
C HIS A 170 1.90 0.61 14.56
N TRP A 171 3.15 0.69 14.10
CA TRP A 171 4.30 0.66 14.99
C TRP A 171 4.30 1.92 15.86
N PRO A 172 4.32 1.79 17.20
CA PRO A 172 4.45 2.93 18.09
C PRO A 172 5.82 3.60 17.91
N VAL A 173 5.83 4.85 17.51
CA VAL A 173 7.08 5.63 17.25
C VAL A 173 7.28 6.76 18.24
N ALA A 174 6.27 7.06 19.05
CA ALA A 174 6.35 7.98 20.16
C ALA A 174 5.88 7.28 21.43
N PHE A 175 6.69 7.38 22.45
CA PHE A 175 6.44 6.78 23.77
C PHE A 175 6.43 7.86 24.82
N GLN A 176 5.54 7.68 25.80
CA GLN A 176 5.59 8.42 27.02
C GLN A 176 6.04 7.48 28.13
N LEU A 177 7.19 7.78 28.71
CA LEU A 177 7.76 7.01 29.83
C LEU A 177 7.13 7.37 31.17
N ASP A 178 6.42 8.51 31.24
CA ASP A 178 5.67 8.90 32.40
C ASP A 178 4.31 8.18 32.42
N THR A 179 4.06 7.43 33.49
CA THR A 179 2.85 6.61 33.68
C THR A 179 1.65 7.43 34.17
N SER A 180 1.78 8.76 34.32
CA SER A 180 0.64 9.62 34.65
C SER A 180 -0.33 9.62 33.45
N ARG A 181 -1.64 9.42 33.74
CA ARG A 181 -2.69 9.40 32.69
C ARG A 181 -2.76 10.70 31.88
N ASP A 182 -2.32 11.81 32.45
CA ASP A 182 -2.33 13.12 31.79
C ASP A 182 -1.29 13.22 30.66
N ALA A 183 -0.26 12.41 30.73
CA ALA A 183 0.85 12.39 29.80
C ALA A 183 0.52 11.66 28.48
N ALA A 184 -0.44 10.71 28.47
CA ALA A 184 -0.93 10.07 27.24
C ALA A 184 -1.81 11.02 26.39
N ALA A 185 -2.27 12.12 26.97
CA ALA A 185 -3.16 13.09 26.31
C ALA A 185 -2.49 13.82 25.12
N ASP A 186 -1.14 13.83 25.06
CA ASP A 186 -0.38 14.51 24.00
C ASP A 186 -0.07 13.63 22.78
N LEU A 187 -0.32 12.31 22.88
CA LEU A 187 -0.11 11.40 21.76
C LEU A 187 -1.40 11.24 20.95
N PRO A 188 -1.33 11.38 19.60
CA PRO A 188 -2.51 11.19 18.77
C PRO A 188 -3.00 9.75 18.85
N ARG A 189 -4.31 9.59 18.92
CA ARG A 189 -4.97 8.29 18.86
C ARG A 189 -4.91 7.76 17.42
N CYS A 190 -4.55 6.50 17.28
CA CYS A 190 -4.57 5.80 16.01
C CYS A 190 -5.92 5.11 15.78
N GLY A 191 -6.30 4.91 14.52
CA GLY A 191 -7.47 4.15 14.13
C GLY A 191 -7.48 2.70 14.66
N CYS A 192 -6.31 2.11 14.92
CA CYS A 192 -6.18 0.77 15.53
C CYS A 192 -6.51 0.73 17.04
N GLY A 193 -6.86 1.86 17.65
CA GLY A 193 -7.18 1.99 19.08
C GLY A 193 -5.98 2.32 19.98
N SER A 194 -4.74 2.23 19.46
CA SER A 194 -3.51 2.59 20.17
C SER A 194 -3.19 4.08 20.07
N PHE A 195 -2.10 4.51 20.70
CA PHE A 195 -1.60 5.88 20.66
C PHE A 195 -0.16 5.92 20.17
N GLY A 196 0.22 7.00 19.48
CA GLY A 196 1.61 7.23 19.08
C GLY A 196 2.11 6.34 17.94
N CYS A 197 1.21 5.71 17.19
CA CYS A 197 1.57 4.98 15.98
C CYS A 197 2.11 5.91 14.89
N ALA A 198 3.00 5.43 14.03
CA ALA A 198 3.56 6.21 12.92
C ALA A 198 2.46 6.83 12.04
N GLU A 199 1.43 6.06 11.74
CA GLU A 199 0.29 6.50 10.93
C GLU A 199 -0.44 7.69 11.56
N SER A 200 -0.61 7.70 12.88
CA SER A 200 -1.33 8.79 13.57
C SER A 200 -0.64 10.15 13.44
N PHE A 201 0.65 10.17 13.06
CA PHE A 201 1.39 11.40 12.81
C PHE A 201 1.58 11.72 11.33
N ALA A 202 1.90 10.70 10.51
CA ALA A 202 2.43 10.89 9.16
C ALA A 202 1.45 10.52 8.04
N ALA A 203 0.30 9.92 8.33
CA ALA A 203 -0.74 9.71 7.34
C ALA A 203 -1.43 11.01 6.97
N GLY A 204 -1.72 11.20 5.70
CA GLY A 204 -2.28 12.45 5.19
C GLY A 204 -3.61 12.81 5.82
N ARG A 205 -4.48 11.84 6.03
CA ARG A 205 -5.75 12.04 6.74
C ARG A 205 -5.53 12.58 8.15
N ASN A 206 -4.62 11.97 8.89
CA ASN A 206 -4.34 12.36 10.29
C ASN A 206 -3.70 13.76 10.35
N MET A 207 -2.83 14.11 9.40
CA MET A 207 -2.26 15.45 9.29
C MET A 207 -3.34 16.50 8.97
N ALA A 208 -4.21 16.20 8.01
CA ALA A 208 -5.32 17.08 7.62
C ALA A 208 -6.31 17.29 8.78
N ASP A 209 -6.72 16.21 9.44
CA ASP A 209 -7.60 16.26 10.61
C ASP A 209 -6.97 17.08 11.76
N ALA A 210 -5.67 16.89 12.02
CA ALA A 210 -4.94 17.63 13.06
C ALA A 210 -4.84 19.14 12.77
N TYR A 211 -4.82 19.53 11.50
CA TYR A 211 -4.82 20.94 11.11
C TYR A 211 -6.23 21.52 10.93
N GLY A 212 -7.21 20.67 10.61
CA GLY A 212 -8.60 21.07 10.37
C GLY A 212 -8.89 21.42 8.91
N VAL A 213 -8.25 20.74 7.97
CA VAL A 213 -8.42 20.89 6.51
C VAL A 213 -8.83 19.58 5.84
N ALA A 214 -9.15 19.64 4.56
CA ALA A 214 -9.61 18.45 3.82
C ALA A 214 -8.45 17.58 3.30
N ASP A 215 -7.29 18.17 3.03
CA ASP A 215 -6.14 17.48 2.41
C ASP A 215 -4.83 17.88 3.09
N ALA A 216 -3.92 16.92 3.22
CA ALA A 216 -2.57 17.16 3.73
C ALA A 216 -1.76 18.14 2.88
N ALA A 217 -2.06 18.29 1.59
CA ALA A 217 -1.42 19.29 0.74
C ALA A 217 -1.59 20.72 1.29
N GLU A 218 -2.75 21.01 1.89
CA GLU A 218 -3.00 22.30 2.55
C GLU A 218 -2.12 22.50 3.79
N VAL A 219 -1.85 21.43 4.54
CA VAL A 219 -0.94 21.45 5.71
C VAL A 219 0.48 21.80 5.26
N PHE A 220 0.98 21.13 4.22
CA PHE A 220 2.33 21.40 3.69
C PHE A 220 2.43 22.83 3.10
N ALA A 221 1.39 23.29 2.40
CA ALA A 221 1.35 24.64 1.87
C ALA A 221 1.35 25.71 3.00
N ALA A 222 0.58 25.50 4.06
CA ALA A 222 0.54 26.40 5.22
C ALA A 222 1.90 26.40 5.95
N ALA A 223 2.53 25.24 6.13
CA ALA A 223 3.85 25.13 6.75
C ALA A 223 4.90 25.89 5.92
N ALA A 224 4.90 25.73 4.60
CA ALA A 224 5.77 26.47 3.69
C ALA A 224 5.51 27.97 3.72
N GLY A 225 4.28 28.39 4.00
CA GLY A 225 3.88 29.80 4.24
C GLY A 225 4.26 30.35 5.62
N GLY A 226 4.87 29.53 6.48
CA GLY A 226 5.33 29.95 7.82
C GLY A 226 4.29 29.79 8.94
N ASP A 227 3.18 29.08 8.71
CA ASP A 227 2.21 28.78 9.77
C ASP A 227 2.84 27.84 10.82
N GLY A 228 2.89 28.30 12.07
CA GLY A 228 3.57 27.58 13.14
C GLY A 228 2.88 26.26 13.54
N ARG A 229 1.52 26.18 13.44
CA ARG A 229 0.77 24.96 13.74
C ARG A 229 0.99 23.92 12.64
N ALA A 230 0.92 24.31 11.37
CA ALA A 230 1.21 23.43 10.25
C ALA A 230 2.66 22.94 10.29
N THR A 231 3.63 23.82 10.55
CA THR A 231 5.05 23.46 10.73
C THR A 231 5.23 22.42 11.84
N THR A 232 4.53 22.57 12.97
CA THR A 232 4.58 21.60 14.08
C THR A 232 4.05 20.23 13.63
N ILE A 233 2.94 20.18 12.89
CA ILE A 233 2.35 18.93 12.36
C ILE A 233 3.33 18.23 11.42
N VAL A 234 3.90 18.97 10.44
CA VAL A 234 4.89 18.43 9.49
C VAL A 234 6.12 17.90 10.23
N THR A 235 6.67 18.66 11.18
CA THR A 235 7.84 18.23 11.97
C THR A 235 7.54 16.96 12.77
N ARG A 236 6.34 16.82 13.33
CA ARG A 236 5.94 15.58 14.05
C ARG A 236 5.83 14.39 13.10
N ALA A 237 5.31 14.59 11.88
CA ALA A 237 5.25 13.57 10.84
C ALA A 237 6.66 13.11 10.44
N GLU A 238 7.59 14.04 10.18
CA GLU A 238 9.00 13.73 9.89
C GLU A 238 9.63 12.90 11.01
N ARG A 239 9.45 13.31 12.27
CA ARG A 239 9.96 12.58 13.44
C ARG A 239 9.41 11.16 13.55
N ALA A 240 8.14 10.98 13.23
CA ALA A 240 7.51 9.66 13.21
C ALA A 240 8.15 8.76 12.14
N LEU A 241 8.37 9.28 10.93
CA LEU A 241 9.04 8.56 9.84
C LEU A 241 10.52 8.27 10.17
N GLU A 242 11.23 9.19 10.80
CA GLU A 242 12.59 8.99 11.31
C GLU A 242 12.64 7.80 12.29
N ASN A 243 11.78 7.79 13.30
CA ASN A 243 11.76 6.72 14.30
C ASN A 243 11.35 5.38 13.72
N LEU A 244 10.34 5.38 12.84
CA LEU A 244 9.92 4.18 12.12
C LEU A 244 11.07 3.59 11.30
N SER A 245 11.73 4.41 10.49
CA SER A 245 12.79 3.94 9.58
C SER A 245 14.00 3.37 10.33
N VAL A 246 14.41 4.01 11.42
CA VAL A 246 15.49 3.50 12.29
C VAL A 246 15.10 2.15 12.92
N GLY A 247 13.85 2.02 13.40
CA GLY A 247 13.34 0.76 13.94
C GLY A 247 13.33 -0.36 12.90
N LEU A 248 12.81 -0.08 11.69
CA LEU A 248 12.77 -1.05 10.60
C LEU A 248 14.18 -1.52 10.19
N VAL A 249 15.13 -0.59 10.07
CA VAL A 249 16.52 -0.91 9.71
C VAL A 249 17.19 -1.77 10.79
N ASN A 250 17.04 -1.41 12.06
CA ASN A 250 17.68 -2.13 13.16
C ASN A 250 17.10 -3.54 13.38
N VAL A 251 15.80 -3.73 13.11
CA VAL A 251 15.12 -5.01 13.38
C VAL A 251 15.17 -5.95 12.17
N LEU A 252 15.01 -5.41 10.96
CA LEU A 252 14.82 -6.22 9.75
C LEU A 252 16.06 -6.21 8.84
N ASN A 253 16.99 -5.27 9.04
CA ASN A 253 18.22 -5.14 8.24
C ASN A 253 17.98 -5.27 6.72
N PRO A 254 17.06 -4.48 6.13
CA PRO A 254 16.77 -4.57 4.72
C PRO A 254 17.92 -3.98 3.89
N ALA A 255 18.10 -4.48 2.66
CA ALA A 255 19.00 -3.85 1.69
C ALA A 255 18.38 -2.58 1.08
N LEU A 256 17.04 -2.47 1.10
CA LEU A 256 16.32 -1.39 0.43
C LEU A 256 15.01 -1.06 1.18
N ILE A 257 14.70 0.23 1.28
CA ILE A 257 13.38 0.73 1.62
C ILE A 257 12.87 1.51 0.41
N VAL A 258 11.79 1.03 -0.20
CA VAL A 258 11.09 1.70 -1.31
C VAL A 258 9.93 2.49 -0.72
N VAL A 259 9.88 3.77 -0.99
CA VAL A 259 8.88 4.67 -0.41
C VAL A 259 8.00 5.25 -1.51
N GLY A 260 6.72 4.93 -1.47
CA GLY A 260 5.72 5.42 -2.41
C GLY A 260 4.53 6.06 -1.70
N GLY A 261 3.50 6.37 -2.49
CA GLY A 261 2.27 7.00 -2.04
C GLY A 261 2.25 8.50 -2.26
N SER A 262 1.05 9.06 -2.35
CA SER A 262 0.81 10.41 -2.84
C SER A 262 1.52 11.53 -2.06
N ILE A 263 1.79 11.33 -0.76
CA ILE A 263 2.57 12.28 0.04
C ILE A 263 4.06 12.12 -0.26
N ALA A 264 4.57 10.89 -0.31
CA ALA A 264 5.97 10.63 -0.63
C ALA A 264 6.35 11.19 -2.01
N ASP A 265 5.47 11.03 -3.00
CA ASP A 265 5.68 11.51 -4.36
C ASP A 265 5.68 13.04 -4.45
N LYS A 266 4.78 13.70 -3.71
CA LYS A 266 4.61 15.17 -3.77
C LYS A 266 5.50 15.91 -2.79
N GLN A 267 5.92 15.27 -1.70
CA GLN A 267 6.67 15.86 -0.59
C GLN A 267 7.92 15.04 -0.23
N PRO A 268 8.78 14.66 -1.21
CA PRO A 268 9.92 13.78 -0.96
C PRO A 268 10.92 14.35 0.07
N ALA A 269 11.04 15.67 0.16
CA ALA A 269 11.89 16.34 1.14
C ALA A 269 11.41 16.14 2.59
N HIS A 270 10.10 15.96 2.79
CA HIS A 270 9.50 15.74 4.10
C HIS A 270 9.31 14.24 4.44
N VAL A 271 9.52 13.35 3.48
CA VAL A 271 9.36 11.91 3.68
C VAL A 271 10.71 11.18 3.58
N LEU A 272 11.37 11.23 2.42
CA LEU A 272 12.59 10.45 2.18
C LEU A 272 13.81 11.02 2.91
N GLU A 273 13.99 12.33 2.90
CA GLU A 273 15.19 12.94 3.50
C GLU A 273 15.26 12.78 5.02
N PRO A 274 14.18 12.95 5.81
CA PRO A 274 14.19 12.64 7.24
C PRO A 274 14.55 11.18 7.51
N MET A 275 13.99 10.23 6.75
CA MET A 275 14.29 8.80 6.89
C MET A 275 15.78 8.52 6.62
N ARG A 276 16.33 9.04 5.53
CA ARG A 276 17.75 8.88 5.15
C ARG A 276 18.69 9.43 6.24
N ARG A 277 18.43 10.65 6.70
CA ARG A 277 19.22 11.31 7.75
C ARG A 277 19.18 10.51 9.05
N ALA A 278 17.99 10.14 9.51
CA ALA A 278 17.82 9.42 10.76
C ALA A 278 18.49 8.03 10.74
N ILE A 279 18.41 7.31 9.62
CA ILE A 279 19.10 6.03 9.44
C ILE A 279 20.61 6.22 9.55
N ALA A 280 21.17 7.20 8.85
CA ALA A 280 22.61 7.45 8.85
C ALA A 280 23.13 7.84 10.24
N GLU A 281 22.37 8.62 11.00
CA GLU A 281 22.77 9.16 12.30
C GLU A 281 22.49 8.21 13.48
N ARG A 282 21.42 7.40 13.41
CA ARG A 282 20.82 6.75 14.58
C ARG A 282 20.66 5.23 14.45
N ALA A 283 20.67 4.67 13.24
CA ALA A 283 20.58 3.23 13.07
C ALA A 283 21.91 2.53 13.38
N PHE A 284 21.85 1.22 13.63
CA PHE A 284 23.04 0.42 13.87
C PHE A 284 24.00 0.52 12.68
N ARG A 285 25.29 0.73 12.92
CA ARG A 285 26.28 1.11 11.91
C ARG A 285 26.32 0.19 10.69
N ALA A 286 26.25 -1.13 10.90
CA ALA A 286 26.31 -2.10 9.79
C ALA A 286 25.08 -2.02 8.87
N PRO A 287 23.84 -2.15 9.37
CA PRO A 287 22.66 -1.98 8.52
C PRO A 287 22.50 -0.57 7.96
N ALA A 288 22.87 0.49 8.70
CA ALA A 288 22.82 1.86 8.21
C ALA A 288 23.72 2.09 6.97
N GLY A 289 24.89 1.43 6.94
CA GLY A 289 25.81 1.51 5.79
C GLY A 289 25.39 0.66 4.59
N ALA A 290 24.45 -0.26 4.76
CA ALA A 290 24.01 -1.18 3.71
C ALA A 290 22.67 -0.78 3.06
N VAL A 291 21.75 -0.19 3.84
CA VAL A 291 20.40 0.13 3.38
C VAL A 291 20.38 1.37 2.48
N ARG A 292 19.53 1.32 1.45
CA ARG A 292 19.19 2.50 0.63
C ARG A 292 17.70 2.82 0.81
N VAL A 293 17.37 4.10 0.86
CA VAL A 293 15.98 4.59 0.83
C VAL A 293 15.75 5.27 -0.52
N VAL A 294 14.84 4.73 -1.31
CA VAL A 294 14.57 5.19 -2.66
C VAL A 294 13.07 5.46 -2.87
N PRO A 295 12.70 6.37 -3.77
CA PRO A 295 11.30 6.52 -4.16
C PRO A 295 10.82 5.27 -4.93
N ALA A 296 9.53 5.01 -4.86
CA ALA A 296 8.85 4.05 -5.73
C ALA A 296 8.90 4.54 -7.19
N GLU A 297 8.98 3.61 -8.15
CA GLU A 297 9.12 3.96 -9.57
C GLU A 297 7.78 3.90 -10.33
N LEU A 298 6.81 3.12 -9.85
CA LEU A 298 5.61 2.79 -10.62
C LEU A 298 4.42 3.74 -10.38
N GLY A 299 4.56 4.67 -9.44
CA GLY A 299 3.57 5.72 -9.19
C GLY A 299 2.16 5.19 -8.99
N GLY A 300 1.17 5.81 -9.65
CA GLY A 300 -0.24 5.44 -9.51
C GLY A 300 -0.65 4.08 -10.08
N ASP A 301 0.22 3.43 -10.86
CA ASP A 301 -0.06 2.12 -11.46
C ASP A 301 0.36 0.94 -10.56
N VAL A 302 1.07 1.22 -9.49
CA VAL A 302 1.71 0.22 -8.63
C VAL A 302 0.75 -0.85 -8.12
N GLY A 303 -0.45 -0.47 -7.66
CA GLY A 303 -1.47 -1.40 -7.14
C GLY A 303 -2.00 -2.33 -8.23
N MET A 304 -2.36 -1.76 -9.39
CA MET A 304 -2.88 -2.52 -10.53
C MET A 304 -1.84 -3.46 -11.13
N LEU A 305 -0.60 -3.00 -11.33
CA LEU A 305 0.50 -3.83 -11.83
C LEU A 305 0.83 -4.95 -10.86
N GLY A 306 0.87 -4.67 -9.57
CA GLY A 306 1.06 -5.70 -8.55
C GLY A 306 -0.04 -6.76 -8.58
N ALA A 307 -1.28 -6.35 -8.78
CA ALA A 307 -2.41 -7.25 -8.94
C ALA A 307 -2.26 -8.14 -10.19
N VAL A 308 -1.83 -7.58 -11.32
CA VAL A 308 -1.53 -8.33 -12.56
C VAL A 308 -0.44 -9.38 -12.32
N PHE A 309 0.70 -8.99 -11.76
CA PHE A 309 1.79 -9.92 -11.47
C PHE A 309 1.40 -10.97 -10.43
N ALA A 310 0.67 -10.59 -9.37
CA ALA A 310 0.17 -11.52 -8.37
C ALA A 310 -0.77 -12.57 -8.98
N ALA A 311 -1.68 -12.17 -9.87
CA ALA A 311 -2.57 -13.08 -10.58
C ALA A 311 -1.78 -14.13 -11.37
N ARG A 312 -0.78 -13.71 -12.15
CA ARG A 312 0.10 -14.62 -12.91
C ARG A 312 0.85 -15.60 -12.00
N GLU A 313 1.51 -15.10 -10.96
CA GLU A 313 2.32 -15.92 -10.07
C GLU A 313 1.47 -16.96 -9.34
N ARG A 314 0.30 -16.55 -8.85
CA ARG A 314 -0.60 -17.44 -8.12
C ARG A 314 -1.26 -18.46 -9.03
N LEU A 315 -1.65 -18.07 -10.24
CA LEU A 315 -2.18 -19.02 -11.24
C LEU A 315 -1.14 -20.09 -11.59
N SER A 316 0.15 -19.75 -11.64
CA SER A 316 1.25 -20.69 -11.90
C SER A 316 1.73 -21.48 -10.67
N GLY A 317 1.08 -21.33 -9.51
CA GLY A 317 1.45 -21.99 -8.26
C GLY A 317 2.68 -21.43 -7.56
N ARG A 318 3.20 -20.26 -8.01
CA ARG A 318 4.41 -19.62 -7.46
C ARG A 318 4.13 -18.47 -6.49
N GLY A 319 2.95 -18.34 -5.98
CA GLY A 319 2.34 -17.17 -5.37
C GLY A 319 2.97 -16.54 -4.13
N GLU A 320 4.16 -16.94 -3.68
CA GLU A 320 4.82 -16.33 -2.51
C GLU A 320 6.27 -15.90 -2.76
N TRP A 321 6.75 -15.95 -4.01
CA TRP A 321 8.14 -15.70 -4.34
C TRP A 321 8.29 -14.46 -5.23
N PHE A 322 9.21 -13.57 -4.87
CA PHE A 322 9.57 -12.41 -5.67
C PHE A 322 10.69 -12.69 -6.68
N LEU A 323 11.43 -13.79 -6.49
CA LEU A 323 12.60 -14.11 -7.32
C LEU A 323 12.66 -15.61 -7.63
#